data_43993627030b2fccab38c4fd583bc896
#
_entry.id   43993627030b2fccab38c4fd583bc896
#
_cell.length_a   1.000
_cell.length_b   1.000
_cell.length_c   1.000
_cell.angle_alpha   90.00
_cell.angle_beta   90.00
_cell.angle_gamma   90.00
#
_symmetry.space_group_name_H-M   'P 1'
#
loop_
_entity.id
_entity.type
_entity.pdbx_description
1 polymer ?
#
loop_
_entity_poly.entity_id
_entity_poly.type
_entity_poly.pdbx_seq_one_letter_code
_entity_poly.pdbx_strand_id
1 'polypeptide(L)'
;MRTDTFRKLMSLLAACLVPLAAQAAEVSVAVAANFTAPMKVIAQDFERETGHKATLAFGATGQFYAQIKNGAPFAILLAADDATPAKIESEGFGVAGTRFTYATGKLVLWSKRANLVDNRGDILRSGKFDKIAIANPKLAPYGAAAMEVVEKMGLTSAITPKIVEGSNIGQTFQFVSSENASIGFVALSQVVEGGRIKEGSGWIVPSNMHKPIQQDAIVLNAGKNNAAAQALMQYLRSDKAKAVIRSFGYEL
;
A
#
# COMPACT_ATOMS: atom_id res chain seq x y z
N MET A 1 -56.20 -35.94 -40.01
CA MET A 1 -55.46 -34.71 -40.32
C MET A 1 -55.54 -33.70 -39.13
N ARG A 2 -54.93 -33.98 -38.03
CA ARG A 2 -54.89 -33.02 -36.84
C ARG A 2 -53.82 -33.36 -35.82
N THR A 3 -52.65 -33.83 -36.22
CA THR A 3 -51.53 -34.16 -35.26
C THR A 3 -50.18 -33.58 -35.59
N ASP A 4 -50.02 -32.81 -36.69
CA ASP A 4 -48.73 -32.28 -37.11
C ASP A 4 -48.46 -30.83 -36.70
N THR A 5 -49.44 -30.09 -36.18
CA THR A 5 -49.28 -28.68 -35.81
C THR A 5 -48.76 -28.48 -34.41
N PHE A 6 -48.88 -29.47 -33.51
CA PHE A 6 -48.41 -29.36 -32.10
C PHE A 6 -46.93 -29.67 -31.91
N ARG A 7 -46.32 -30.36 -32.90
CA ARG A 7 -44.88 -30.74 -32.83
C ARG A 7 -43.93 -29.63 -33.30
N LYS A 8 -44.43 -28.62 -34.00
CA LYS A 8 -43.63 -27.49 -34.51
C LYS A 8 -43.54 -26.31 -33.56
N LEU A 9 -44.31 -26.28 -32.47
CA LEU A 9 -44.30 -25.15 -31.48
C LEU A 9 -43.40 -25.38 -30.27
N MET A 10 -42.84 -26.60 -30.13
CA MET A 10 -41.96 -26.94 -28.99
C MET A 10 -40.47 -26.83 -29.30
N SER A 11 -40.07 -26.40 -30.49
CA SER A 11 -38.64 -26.34 -30.91
C SER A 11 -38.05 -24.93 -30.96
N LEU A 12 -38.75 -23.91 -30.44
CA LEU A 12 -38.28 -22.51 -30.54
C LEU A 12 -37.99 -21.83 -29.17
N LEU A 13 -37.79 -22.62 -28.11
CA LEU A 13 -37.38 -22.05 -26.81
C LEU A 13 -36.06 -22.67 -26.29
N ALA A 14 -35.13 -22.93 -27.23
CA ALA A 14 -33.71 -23.00 -26.82
C ALA A 14 -33.24 -21.57 -26.63
N ALA A 15 -33.61 -20.95 -25.50
CA ALA A 15 -33.09 -19.68 -25.08
C ALA A 15 -31.56 -19.81 -25.02
N CYS A 16 -30.88 -19.10 -25.89
CA CYS A 16 -29.45 -18.88 -25.85
C CYS A 16 -29.10 -18.31 -24.47
N LEU A 17 -28.77 -19.17 -23.50
CA LEU A 17 -27.95 -18.84 -22.36
C LEU A 17 -26.56 -18.50 -22.92
N VAL A 18 -26.41 -17.29 -23.48
CA VAL A 18 -25.10 -16.72 -23.75
C VAL A 18 -24.49 -16.53 -22.35
N PRO A 19 -23.43 -17.28 -21.97
CA PRO A 19 -22.75 -16.95 -20.76
C PRO A 19 -22.29 -15.51 -20.94
N LEU A 20 -22.74 -14.59 -20.04
CA LEU A 20 -22.12 -13.27 -19.89
C LEU A 20 -20.70 -13.57 -19.44
N ALA A 21 -19.80 -13.77 -20.40
CA ALA A 21 -18.38 -13.79 -20.11
C ALA A 21 -18.09 -12.44 -19.44
N ALA A 22 -17.81 -12.47 -18.15
CA ALA A 22 -17.36 -11.28 -17.44
C ALA A 22 -16.15 -10.76 -18.21
N GLN A 23 -16.33 -9.63 -18.91
CA GLN A 23 -15.28 -9.07 -19.75
C GLN A 23 -14.13 -8.66 -18.84
N ALA A 24 -12.95 -9.22 -19.09
CA ALA A 24 -11.73 -8.82 -18.38
C ALA A 24 -11.55 -7.31 -18.51
N ALA A 25 -11.49 -6.64 -17.38
CA ALA A 25 -11.30 -5.19 -17.32
C ALA A 25 -9.99 -4.88 -16.62
N GLU A 26 -9.40 -3.71 -16.92
CA GLU A 26 -8.19 -3.24 -16.31
C GLU A 26 -8.48 -2.09 -15.34
N VAL A 27 -7.75 -2.05 -14.21
CA VAL A 27 -7.84 -0.99 -13.20
C VAL A 27 -6.47 -0.40 -12.92
N SER A 28 -6.34 0.93 -13.05
CA SER A 28 -5.14 1.68 -12.70
C SER A 28 -5.14 2.01 -11.21
N VAL A 29 -4.10 1.61 -10.49
CA VAL A 29 -4.01 1.72 -9.04
C VAL A 29 -2.77 2.49 -8.62
N ALA A 30 -2.97 3.60 -7.91
CA ALA A 30 -1.91 4.31 -7.19
C ALA A 30 -1.69 3.64 -5.84
N VAL A 31 -0.49 3.14 -5.57
CA VAL A 31 -0.16 2.33 -4.39
C VAL A 31 0.99 2.98 -3.62
N ALA A 32 0.79 3.27 -2.35
CA ALA A 32 1.86 3.74 -1.49
C ALA A 32 3.02 2.72 -1.44
N ALA A 33 4.26 3.20 -1.58
CA ALA A 33 5.44 2.38 -1.84
C ALA A 33 5.74 1.34 -0.75
N ASN A 34 5.28 1.55 0.48
CA ASN A 34 5.38 0.55 1.56
C ASN A 34 4.59 -0.73 1.25
N PHE A 35 3.53 -0.61 0.44
CA PHE A 35 2.62 -1.72 0.12
C PHE A 35 2.98 -2.41 -1.21
N THR A 36 4.16 -2.12 -1.78
CA THR A 36 4.60 -2.65 -3.08
C THR A 36 4.61 -4.18 -3.13
N ALA A 37 5.26 -4.82 -2.16
CA ALA A 37 5.40 -6.28 -2.18
C ALA A 37 4.06 -7.01 -1.97
N PRO A 38 3.26 -6.70 -0.93
CA PRO A 38 1.95 -7.34 -0.77
C PRO A 38 1.00 -7.06 -1.93
N MET A 39 0.98 -5.83 -2.49
CA MET A 39 0.09 -5.51 -3.60
C MET A 39 0.42 -6.26 -4.88
N LYS A 40 1.69 -6.54 -5.15
CA LYS A 40 2.09 -7.38 -6.29
C LYS A 40 1.52 -8.80 -6.16
N VAL A 41 1.58 -9.40 -4.97
CA VAL A 41 1.00 -10.73 -4.71
C VAL A 41 -0.52 -10.67 -4.85
N ILE A 42 -1.16 -9.69 -4.21
CA ILE A 42 -2.62 -9.51 -4.29
C ILE A 42 -3.08 -9.31 -5.74
N ALA A 43 -2.36 -8.51 -6.54
CA ALA A 43 -2.72 -8.25 -7.93
C ALA A 43 -2.63 -9.52 -8.81
N GLN A 44 -1.61 -10.36 -8.59
CA GLN A 44 -1.48 -11.65 -9.29
C GLN A 44 -2.61 -12.62 -8.93
N ASP A 45 -2.95 -12.72 -7.63
CA ASP A 45 -4.03 -13.56 -7.16
C ASP A 45 -5.40 -13.04 -7.64
N PHE A 46 -5.60 -11.73 -7.60
CA PHE A 46 -6.79 -11.06 -8.13
C PHE A 46 -7.00 -11.35 -9.63
N GLU A 47 -5.95 -11.20 -10.45
CA GLU A 47 -6.00 -11.47 -11.88
C GLU A 47 -6.34 -12.95 -12.14
N ARG A 48 -5.71 -13.87 -11.44
CA ARG A 48 -5.95 -15.32 -11.58
C ARG A 48 -7.39 -15.69 -11.21
N GLU A 49 -7.99 -15.05 -10.20
CA GLU A 49 -9.30 -15.42 -9.69
C GLU A 49 -10.47 -14.71 -10.36
N THR A 50 -10.25 -13.51 -10.89
CA THR A 50 -11.32 -12.68 -11.44
C THR A 50 -11.20 -12.46 -12.96
N GLY A 51 -10.03 -12.71 -13.53
CA GLY A 51 -9.69 -12.33 -14.90
C GLY A 51 -9.46 -10.83 -15.09
N HIS A 52 -9.68 -9.98 -14.07
CA HIS A 52 -9.42 -8.56 -14.14
C HIS A 52 -7.96 -8.28 -13.84
N LYS A 53 -7.37 -7.24 -14.48
CA LYS A 53 -5.98 -6.87 -14.30
C LYS A 53 -5.82 -5.56 -13.54
N ALA A 54 -4.92 -5.53 -12.56
CA ALA A 54 -4.53 -4.30 -11.85
C ALA A 54 -3.17 -3.80 -12.35
N THR A 55 -3.14 -2.59 -12.93
CA THR A 55 -1.91 -1.88 -13.30
C THR A 55 -1.49 -0.99 -12.16
N LEU A 56 -0.30 -1.25 -11.60
CA LEU A 56 0.16 -0.68 -10.34
C LEU A 56 1.22 0.42 -10.58
N ALA A 57 1.00 1.59 -9.99
CA ALA A 57 2.00 2.64 -9.86
C ALA A 57 2.38 2.78 -8.37
N PHE A 58 3.69 2.88 -8.09
CA PHE A 58 4.19 2.96 -6.71
C PHE A 58 4.85 4.32 -6.44
N GLY A 59 4.51 4.95 -5.31
CA GLY A 59 5.03 6.26 -4.95
C GLY A 59 4.68 6.69 -3.53
N ALA A 60 4.90 7.97 -3.21
CA ALA A 60 4.46 8.54 -1.94
C ALA A 60 2.98 8.93 -1.99
N THR A 61 2.26 8.78 -0.88
CA THR A 61 0.84 9.16 -0.76
C THR A 61 0.60 10.62 -1.18
N GLY A 62 1.42 11.55 -0.70
CA GLY A 62 1.29 12.98 -1.05
C GLY A 62 1.59 13.29 -2.51
N GLN A 63 2.48 12.54 -3.15
CA GLN A 63 2.71 12.66 -4.61
C GLN A 63 1.48 12.22 -5.40
N PHE A 64 0.86 11.10 -5.02
CA PHE A 64 -0.37 10.64 -5.65
C PHE A 64 -1.53 11.61 -5.43
N TYR A 65 -1.65 12.17 -4.23
CA TYR A 65 -2.65 13.21 -3.98
C TYR A 65 -2.49 14.39 -4.96
N ALA A 66 -1.27 14.89 -5.15
CA ALA A 66 -1.01 15.99 -6.10
C ALA A 66 -1.33 15.58 -7.55
N GLN A 67 -0.97 14.36 -7.97
CA GLN A 67 -1.27 13.83 -9.30
C GLN A 67 -2.78 13.70 -9.53
N ILE A 68 -3.53 13.17 -8.54
CA ILE A 68 -4.99 13.01 -8.62
C ILE A 68 -5.67 14.38 -8.75
N LYS A 69 -5.24 15.37 -7.98
CA LYS A 69 -5.76 16.74 -8.11
C LYS A 69 -5.48 17.36 -9.50
N ASN A 70 -4.40 16.96 -10.14
CA ASN A 70 -4.04 17.40 -11.50
C ASN A 70 -4.60 16.48 -12.60
N GLY A 71 -5.57 15.60 -12.28
CA GLY A 71 -6.30 14.81 -13.26
C GLY A 71 -5.62 13.50 -13.68
N ALA A 72 -4.66 12.97 -12.91
CA ALA A 72 -4.10 11.67 -13.20
C ALA A 72 -5.20 10.57 -13.16
N PRO A 73 -5.25 9.67 -14.16
CA PRO A 73 -6.37 8.76 -14.39
C PRO A 73 -6.29 7.48 -13.52
N PHE A 74 -5.89 7.60 -12.26
CA PHE A 74 -5.94 6.47 -11.34
C PHE A 74 -7.39 6.17 -10.96
N ALA A 75 -7.73 4.89 -10.93
CA ALA A 75 -9.06 4.41 -10.55
C ALA A 75 -9.17 4.15 -9.03
N ILE A 76 -8.06 3.80 -8.39
CA ILE A 76 -7.99 3.51 -6.95
C ILE A 76 -6.73 4.15 -6.38
N LEU A 77 -6.80 4.65 -5.15
CA LEU A 77 -5.66 4.97 -4.31
C LEU A 77 -5.60 4.04 -3.10
N LEU A 78 -4.46 3.38 -2.89
CA LEU A 78 -4.08 2.74 -1.64
C LEU A 78 -3.02 3.63 -0.96
N ALA A 79 -3.46 4.43 0.01
CA ALA A 79 -2.62 5.38 0.72
C ALA A 79 -1.88 4.71 1.90
N ALA A 80 -0.82 5.34 2.39
CA ALA A 80 -0.14 4.94 3.62
C ALA A 80 -0.62 5.74 4.85
N ASP A 81 -1.71 6.48 4.72
CA ASP A 81 -2.44 7.17 5.79
C ASP A 81 -3.95 7.11 5.55
N ASP A 82 -4.74 7.52 6.53
CA ASP A 82 -6.19 7.67 6.47
C ASP A 82 -6.62 9.10 6.08
N ALA A 83 -5.79 10.08 6.39
CA ALA A 83 -6.09 11.51 6.21
C ALA A 83 -6.16 11.91 4.73
N THR A 84 -5.23 11.40 3.91
CA THR A 84 -5.20 11.73 2.47
C THR A 84 -6.43 11.19 1.72
N PRO A 85 -6.86 9.91 1.88
CA PRO A 85 -8.11 9.43 1.29
C PRO A 85 -9.34 10.16 1.80
N ALA A 86 -9.41 10.52 3.09
CA ALA A 86 -10.48 11.33 3.65
C ALA A 86 -10.54 12.72 2.98
N LYS A 87 -9.39 13.36 2.76
CA LYS A 87 -9.29 14.64 2.06
C LYS A 87 -9.71 14.54 0.60
N ILE A 88 -9.27 13.48 -0.11
CA ILE A 88 -9.68 13.20 -1.50
C ILE A 88 -11.20 13.05 -1.60
N GLU A 89 -11.81 12.34 -0.65
CA GLU A 89 -13.27 12.17 -0.58
C GLU A 89 -13.98 13.51 -0.36
N SER A 90 -13.54 14.30 0.63
CA SER A 90 -14.14 15.60 0.95
C SER A 90 -13.97 16.65 -0.12
N GLU A 91 -12.89 16.60 -0.91
CA GLU A 91 -12.64 17.48 -2.04
C GLU A 91 -13.33 17.01 -3.33
N GLY A 92 -14.06 15.89 -3.32
CA GLY A 92 -14.83 15.39 -4.46
C GLY A 92 -14.01 14.69 -5.54
N PHE A 93 -12.75 14.29 -5.26
CA PHE A 93 -11.93 13.50 -6.19
C PHE A 93 -12.13 11.99 -6.02
N GLY A 94 -12.72 11.55 -4.92
CA GLY A 94 -13.05 10.16 -4.61
C GLY A 94 -14.54 9.90 -4.55
N VAL A 95 -14.91 8.65 -4.73
CA VAL A 95 -16.30 8.18 -4.64
C VAL A 95 -16.67 8.02 -3.17
N ALA A 96 -17.61 8.84 -2.70
CA ALA A 96 -18.05 8.85 -1.30
C ALA A 96 -18.51 7.47 -0.82
N GLY A 97 -18.12 7.10 0.41
CA GLY A 97 -18.48 5.83 1.04
C GLY A 97 -17.70 4.62 0.56
N THR A 98 -16.71 4.78 -0.33
CA THR A 98 -15.85 3.67 -0.79
C THR A 98 -14.60 3.49 0.05
N ARG A 99 -14.25 4.50 0.86
CA ARG A 99 -13.06 4.50 1.72
C ARG A 99 -13.15 3.45 2.82
N PHE A 100 -12.03 2.74 3.06
CA PHE A 100 -11.88 1.84 4.20
C PHE A 100 -10.41 1.63 4.54
N THR A 101 -10.12 1.33 5.81
CA THR A 101 -8.79 0.94 6.27
C THR A 101 -8.50 -0.49 5.84
N TYR A 102 -7.44 -0.68 5.03
CA TYR A 102 -7.04 -1.99 4.54
C TYR A 102 -5.87 -2.60 5.32
N ALA A 103 -5.08 -1.76 6.03
CA ALA A 103 -3.92 -2.19 6.82
C ALA A 103 -3.48 -1.13 7.83
N THR A 104 -2.81 -1.56 8.90
CA THR A 104 -2.04 -0.69 9.79
C THR A 104 -0.57 -1.08 9.72
N GLY A 105 0.27 -0.13 9.33
CA GLY A 105 1.69 -0.34 9.12
C GLY A 105 2.54 -0.22 10.39
N LYS A 106 3.75 -0.79 10.34
CA LYS A 106 4.76 -0.67 11.41
C LYS A 106 6.03 -0.05 10.88
N LEU A 107 6.59 0.87 11.67
CA LEU A 107 7.85 1.54 11.39
C LEU A 107 9.01 0.73 11.97
N VAL A 108 10.12 0.63 11.24
CA VAL A 108 11.35 -0.05 11.68
C VAL A 108 12.54 0.86 11.43
N LEU A 109 13.39 1.07 12.43
CA LEU A 109 14.75 1.52 12.20
C LEU A 109 15.56 0.30 11.77
N TRP A 110 16.09 0.30 10.56
CA TRP A 110 16.76 -0.84 9.96
C TRP A 110 18.15 -0.51 9.42
N SER A 111 19.01 -1.51 9.42
CA SER A 111 20.29 -1.53 8.73
C SER A 111 20.46 -2.85 8.00
N LYS A 112 21.08 -2.81 6.83
CA LYS A 112 21.53 -4.03 6.14
C LYS A 112 22.62 -4.75 6.92
N ARG A 113 23.38 -4.04 7.74
CA ARG A 113 24.47 -4.60 8.54
C ARG A 113 23.92 -5.34 9.75
N ALA A 114 24.37 -6.58 9.95
CA ALA A 114 24.06 -7.32 11.15
C ALA A 114 24.61 -6.60 12.39
N ASN A 115 23.83 -6.60 13.48
CA ASN A 115 24.22 -6.06 14.80
C ASN A 115 24.50 -4.54 14.86
N LEU A 116 24.15 -3.76 13.82
CA LEU A 116 24.34 -2.30 13.87
C LEU A 116 23.18 -1.62 14.61
N VAL A 117 21.96 -2.07 14.40
CA VAL A 117 20.76 -1.58 15.09
C VAL A 117 20.35 -2.62 16.13
N ASP A 118 20.34 -2.23 17.41
CA ASP A 118 19.82 -3.06 18.49
C ASP A 118 18.28 -3.00 18.57
N ASN A 119 17.69 -3.80 19.45
CA ASN A 119 16.24 -3.89 19.62
C ASN A 119 15.60 -2.71 20.39
N ARG A 120 16.35 -1.65 20.68
CA ARG A 120 15.88 -0.43 21.38
C ARG A 120 16.15 0.84 20.60
N GLY A 121 16.92 0.74 19.50
CA GLY A 121 17.31 1.90 18.69
C GLY A 121 18.32 2.81 19.36
N ASP A 122 19.13 2.30 20.30
CA ASP A 122 20.13 3.08 21.07
C ASP A 122 21.19 3.69 20.15
N ILE A 123 21.36 3.17 18.94
CA ILE A 123 22.24 3.76 17.93
C ILE A 123 21.86 5.21 17.59
N LEU A 124 20.56 5.57 17.64
CA LEU A 124 20.12 6.96 17.41
C LEU A 124 20.68 7.90 18.45
N ARG A 125 20.72 7.48 19.73
CA ARG A 125 21.27 8.27 20.84
C ARG A 125 22.80 8.32 20.81
N SER A 126 23.45 7.21 20.46
CA SER A 126 24.91 7.14 20.39
C SER A 126 25.48 7.95 19.23
N GLY A 127 24.68 8.21 18.20
CA GLY A 127 25.10 8.94 17.00
C GLY A 127 26.19 8.24 16.16
N LYS A 128 26.49 6.95 16.44
CA LYS A 128 27.55 6.17 15.79
C LYS A 128 27.14 5.67 14.40
N PHE A 129 26.67 6.58 13.58
CA PHE A 129 26.35 6.37 12.16
C PHE A 129 26.66 7.65 11.38
N ASP A 130 26.94 7.50 10.10
CA ASP A 130 27.22 8.63 9.21
C ASP A 130 25.92 9.26 8.69
N LYS A 131 25.06 8.45 8.03
CA LYS A 131 23.82 8.91 7.43
C LYS A 131 22.65 8.03 7.87
N ILE A 132 21.48 8.66 7.97
CA ILE A 132 20.20 8.02 8.22
C ILE A 132 19.23 8.34 7.08
N ALA A 133 18.65 7.33 6.46
CA ALA A 133 17.64 7.50 5.42
C ALA A 133 16.25 7.69 6.05
N ILE A 134 15.55 8.74 5.66
CA ILE A 134 14.16 9.03 6.06
C ILE A 134 13.38 9.42 4.81
N ALA A 135 12.16 8.91 4.63
CA ALA A 135 11.29 9.36 3.54
C ALA A 135 10.84 10.80 3.79
N ASN A 136 10.64 11.58 2.73
CA ASN A 136 10.20 12.97 2.84
C ASN A 136 8.94 13.07 3.72
N PRO A 137 9.01 13.69 4.91
CA PRO A 137 7.91 13.69 5.88
C PRO A 137 6.69 14.50 5.42
N LYS A 138 6.86 15.38 4.43
CA LYS A 138 5.75 16.15 3.84
C LYS A 138 4.92 15.34 2.85
N LEU A 139 5.48 14.27 2.30
CA LEU A 139 4.87 13.49 1.22
C LEU A 139 4.61 12.03 1.61
N ALA A 140 5.36 11.49 2.59
CA ALA A 140 5.33 10.08 2.95
C ALA A 140 4.98 9.90 4.43
N PRO A 141 3.86 9.22 4.76
CA PRO A 141 3.42 9.01 6.14
C PRO A 141 4.46 8.32 7.03
N TYR A 142 5.20 7.35 6.47
CA TYR A 142 6.32 6.72 7.20
C TYR A 142 7.46 7.69 7.52
N GLY A 143 7.68 8.69 6.67
CA GLY A 143 8.64 9.76 6.95
C GLY A 143 8.18 10.67 8.07
N ALA A 144 6.89 11.02 8.08
CA ALA A 144 6.29 11.78 9.18
C ALA A 144 6.39 11.02 10.51
N ALA A 145 6.04 9.72 10.52
CA ALA A 145 6.17 8.86 11.69
C ALA A 145 7.63 8.75 12.19
N ALA A 146 8.60 8.66 11.27
CA ALA A 146 10.03 8.66 11.62
C ALA A 146 10.44 9.95 12.32
N MET A 147 9.99 11.10 11.84
CA MET A 147 10.28 12.38 12.47
C MET A 147 9.61 12.54 13.84
N GLU A 148 8.39 12.01 14.01
CA GLU A 148 7.74 11.95 15.34
C GLU A 148 8.58 11.15 16.35
N VAL A 149 9.17 10.02 15.92
CA VAL A 149 10.08 9.23 16.78
C VAL A 149 11.32 10.02 17.15
N VAL A 150 11.96 10.64 16.17
CA VAL A 150 13.17 11.47 16.38
C VAL A 150 12.90 12.61 17.34
N GLU A 151 11.77 13.30 17.17
CA GLU A 151 11.31 14.39 18.03
C GLU A 151 11.03 13.89 19.45
N LYS A 152 10.28 12.81 19.60
CA LYS A 152 9.94 12.21 20.90
C LYS A 152 11.16 11.73 21.68
N MET A 153 12.21 11.33 20.96
CA MET A 153 13.51 10.98 21.57
C MET A 153 14.36 12.21 21.93
N GLY A 154 13.95 13.42 21.52
CA GLY A 154 14.73 14.67 21.71
C GLY A 154 15.97 14.76 20.82
N LEU A 155 15.97 14.08 19.67
CA LEU A 155 17.17 13.93 18.82
C LEU A 155 17.12 14.76 17.52
N THR A 156 16.11 15.63 17.34
CA THR A 156 15.89 16.38 16.09
C THR A 156 17.15 17.12 15.62
N SER A 157 17.79 17.88 16.50
CA SER A 157 19.00 18.65 16.15
C SER A 157 20.20 17.78 15.79
N ALA A 158 20.32 16.60 16.43
CA ALA A 158 21.43 15.68 16.20
C ALA A 158 21.25 14.85 14.91
N ILE A 159 19.99 14.52 14.56
CA ILE A 159 19.65 13.66 13.42
C ILE A 159 19.51 14.45 12.11
N THR A 160 18.89 15.64 12.16
CA THR A 160 18.60 16.45 10.95
C THR A 160 19.81 16.64 10.02
N PRO A 161 21.02 16.95 10.49
CA PRO A 161 22.19 17.13 9.62
C PRO A 161 22.66 15.83 8.92
N LYS A 162 22.21 14.66 9.41
CA LYS A 162 22.60 13.34 8.90
C LYS A 162 21.56 12.72 7.98
N ILE A 163 20.41 13.38 7.77
CA ILE A 163 19.30 12.84 6.98
C ILE A 163 19.67 12.79 5.50
N VAL A 164 19.44 11.64 4.90
CA VAL A 164 19.31 11.46 3.45
C VAL A 164 17.82 11.22 3.16
N GLU A 165 17.22 12.19 2.49
CA GLU A 165 15.78 12.16 2.23
C GLU A 165 15.45 11.34 0.98
N GLY A 166 14.59 10.32 1.14
CA GLY A 166 14.00 9.58 0.05
C GLY A 166 12.66 10.22 -0.39
N SER A 167 12.38 10.25 -1.68
CA SER A 167 11.12 10.77 -2.23
C SER A 167 9.89 9.97 -1.75
N ASN A 168 10.09 8.71 -1.37
CA ASN A 168 9.10 7.80 -0.78
C ASN A 168 9.82 6.72 0.03
N ILE A 169 9.06 5.88 0.75
CA ILE A 169 9.64 4.85 1.62
C ILE A 169 10.34 3.72 0.82
N GLY A 170 10.02 3.53 -0.46
CA GLY A 170 10.71 2.59 -1.35
C GLY A 170 12.15 3.08 -1.63
N GLN A 171 12.31 4.34 -1.99
CA GLN A 171 13.65 4.93 -2.19
C GLN A 171 14.45 4.98 -0.89
N THR A 172 13.79 5.27 0.24
CA THR A 172 14.43 5.22 1.57
C THR A 172 15.00 3.83 1.86
N PHE A 173 14.22 2.78 1.61
CA PHE A 173 14.71 1.39 1.73
C PHE A 173 15.90 1.12 0.81
N GLN A 174 15.87 1.61 -0.44
CA GLN A 174 17.00 1.45 -1.37
C GLN A 174 18.27 2.11 -0.87
N PHE A 175 18.20 3.30 -0.25
CA PHE A 175 19.39 3.94 0.32
C PHE A 175 20.05 3.11 1.43
N VAL A 176 19.25 2.42 2.26
CA VAL A 176 19.79 1.56 3.32
C VAL A 176 20.27 0.22 2.75
N SER A 177 19.51 -0.39 1.85
CA SER A 177 19.86 -1.69 1.27
C SER A 177 21.09 -1.65 0.37
N SER A 178 21.39 -0.49 -0.24
CA SER A 178 22.63 -0.23 -0.99
C SER A 178 23.76 0.35 -0.12
N GLU A 179 23.53 0.51 1.18
CA GLU A 179 24.48 1.11 2.15
C GLU A 179 24.89 2.56 1.86
N ASN A 180 24.14 3.28 1.02
CA ASN A 180 24.28 4.74 0.87
C ASN A 180 23.88 5.51 2.13
N ALA A 181 23.10 4.88 3.01
CA ALA A 181 22.87 5.26 4.38
C ALA A 181 23.08 4.04 5.28
N SER A 182 23.78 4.20 6.39
CA SER A 182 24.09 3.08 7.30
C SER A 182 22.86 2.50 7.96
N ILE A 183 21.86 3.37 8.24
CA ILE A 183 20.59 3.06 8.88
C ILE A 183 19.48 3.87 8.21
N GLY A 184 18.23 3.48 8.43
CA GLY A 184 17.09 4.28 8.00
C GLY A 184 15.79 3.80 8.60
N PHE A 185 14.80 4.68 8.63
CA PHE A 185 13.44 4.31 8.97
C PHE A 185 12.72 3.78 7.73
N VAL A 186 12.31 2.51 7.80
CA VAL A 186 11.64 1.79 6.70
C VAL A 186 10.32 1.19 7.18
N ALA A 187 9.49 0.71 6.26
CA ALA A 187 8.31 -0.04 6.62
C ALA A 187 8.68 -1.49 6.97
N LEU A 188 8.05 -2.08 8.00
CA LEU A 188 8.29 -3.47 8.36
C LEU A 188 8.08 -4.41 7.17
N SER A 189 7.08 -4.14 6.34
CA SER A 189 6.75 -4.90 5.13
C SER A 189 7.90 -5.00 4.10
N GLN A 190 8.89 -4.14 4.16
CA GLN A 190 10.03 -4.15 3.25
C GLN A 190 11.16 -5.07 3.72
N VAL A 191 11.18 -5.42 5.00
CA VAL A 191 12.30 -6.14 5.64
C VAL A 191 11.88 -7.41 6.36
N VAL A 192 10.57 -7.71 6.45
CA VAL A 192 10.04 -8.89 7.14
C VAL A 192 9.86 -10.07 6.17
N GLU A 193 10.20 -11.26 6.66
CA GLU A 193 9.86 -12.53 6.05
C GLU A 193 9.63 -13.55 7.16
N GLY A 194 8.52 -14.30 7.10
CA GLY A 194 8.19 -15.29 8.13
C GLY A 194 8.06 -14.71 9.54
N GLY A 195 7.62 -13.44 9.67
CA GLY A 195 7.43 -12.76 10.95
C GLY A 195 8.72 -12.21 11.59
N ARG A 196 9.86 -12.28 10.90
CA ARG A 196 11.18 -11.81 11.40
C ARG A 196 11.82 -10.88 10.37
N ILE A 197 12.71 -10.01 10.83
CA ILE A 197 13.58 -9.25 9.92
C ILE A 197 14.47 -10.25 9.19
N LYS A 198 14.38 -10.26 7.85
CA LYS A 198 15.02 -11.23 6.96
C LYS A 198 16.55 -11.10 6.94
N GLU A 199 17.03 -9.86 6.90
CA GLU A 199 18.44 -9.51 6.73
C GLU A 199 18.81 -8.30 7.56
N GLY A 200 20.06 -8.23 8.04
CA GLY A 200 20.56 -7.09 8.76
C GLY A 200 20.15 -7.07 10.22
N SER A 201 19.87 -5.89 10.72
CA SER A 201 19.44 -5.64 12.11
C SER A 201 18.41 -4.53 12.16
N GLY A 202 17.54 -4.53 13.16
CA GLY A 202 16.49 -3.52 13.24
C GLY A 202 15.77 -3.47 14.56
N TRP A 203 15.20 -2.29 14.80
CA TRP A 203 14.33 -1.98 15.92
C TRP A 203 12.91 -1.71 15.38
N ILE A 204 11.98 -2.60 15.68
CA ILE A 204 10.57 -2.34 15.42
C ILE A 204 10.15 -1.26 16.41
N VAL A 205 9.79 -0.10 15.88
CA VAL A 205 9.43 1.07 16.69
C VAL A 205 8.15 0.79 17.47
N PRO A 206 8.15 1.00 18.80
CA PRO A 206 6.92 0.86 19.59
C PRO A 206 5.80 1.80 19.10
N SER A 207 4.57 1.31 19.08
CA SER A 207 3.40 2.06 18.56
C SER A 207 3.11 3.37 19.29
N ASN A 208 3.57 3.49 20.53
CA ASN A 208 3.44 4.73 21.31
C ASN A 208 4.46 5.81 20.94
N MET A 209 5.39 5.54 20.03
CA MET A 209 6.43 6.49 19.61
C MET A 209 6.02 7.39 18.45
N HIS A 210 4.97 7.02 17.73
CA HIS A 210 4.41 7.79 16.61
C HIS A 210 2.89 7.55 16.54
N LYS A 211 2.18 8.36 15.74
CA LYS A 211 0.78 8.12 15.44
C LYS A 211 0.60 6.80 14.68
N PRO A 212 -0.52 6.08 14.86
CA PRO A 212 -0.80 4.88 14.07
C PRO A 212 -0.72 5.16 12.57
N ILE A 213 -0.06 4.27 11.82
CA ILE A 213 0.03 4.36 10.36
C ILE A 213 -1.15 3.57 9.77
N GLN A 214 -2.36 4.08 9.99
CA GLN A 214 -3.58 3.53 9.38
C GLN A 214 -3.58 3.85 7.90
N GLN A 215 -3.89 2.86 7.06
CA GLN A 215 -3.76 2.95 5.62
C GLN A 215 -5.11 2.70 4.97
N ASP A 216 -5.63 3.71 4.29
CA ASP A 216 -6.95 3.65 3.67
C ASP A 216 -6.85 3.48 2.15
N ALA A 217 -7.79 2.71 1.62
CA ALA A 217 -8.09 2.59 0.20
C ALA A 217 -9.32 3.42 -0.15
N ILE A 218 -9.34 4.02 -1.34
CA ILE A 218 -10.51 4.74 -1.88
C ILE A 218 -10.60 4.56 -3.39
N VAL A 219 -11.85 4.42 -3.90
CA VAL A 219 -12.12 4.52 -5.34
C VAL A 219 -12.11 5.98 -5.74
N LEU A 220 -11.36 6.31 -6.79
CA LEU A 220 -11.30 7.65 -7.37
C LEU A 220 -12.39 7.82 -8.45
N ASN A 221 -12.69 9.06 -8.82
CA ASN A 221 -13.75 9.35 -9.80
C ASN A 221 -13.55 8.61 -11.13
N ALA A 222 -12.31 8.43 -11.59
CA ALA A 222 -11.98 7.65 -12.78
C ALA A 222 -12.33 6.15 -12.65
N GLY A 223 -12.42 5.64 -11.42
CA GLY A 223 -12.78 4.25 -11.12
C GLY A 223 -14.26 4.01 -10.84
N LYS A 224 -15.10 5.06 -10.77
CA LYS A 224 -16.49 4.98 -10.31
C LYS A 224 -17.32 3.91 -11.00
N ASN A 225 -17.18 3.79 -12.32
CA ASN A 225 -17.93 2.86 -13.15
C ASN A 225 -17.05 1.70 -13.68
N ASN A 226 -15.89 1.47 -13.09
CA ASN A 226 -14.95 0.42 -13.49
C ASN A 226 -15.23 -0.86 -12.68
N ALA A 227 -15.67 -1.92 -13.35
CA ALA A 227 -15.98 -3.19 -12.71
C ALA A 227 -14.76 -3.82 -12.01
N ALA A 228 -13.55 -3.70 -12.61
CA ALA A 228 -12.32 -4.18 -12.00
C ALA A 228 -11.95 -3.38 -10.73
N ALA A 229 -12.27 -2.08 -10.69
CA ALA A 229 -12.05 -1.27 -9.48
C ALA A 229 -12.94 -1.74 -8.33
N GLN A 230 -14.23 -1.97 -8.60
CA GLN A 230 -15.17 -2.49 -7.60
C GLN A 230 -14.75 -3.88 -7.12
N ALA A 231 -14.40 -4.78 -8.05
CA ALA A 231 -13.93 -6.12 -7.72
C ALA A 231 -12.65 -6.11 -6.89
N LEU A 232 -11.67 -5.24 -7.21
CA LEU A 232 -10.42 -5.14 -6.44
C LEU A 232 -10.65 -4.60 -5.03
N MET A 233 -11.52 -3.59 -4.87
CA MET A 233 -11.88 -3.07 -3.54
C MET A 233 -12.59 -4.11 -2.67
N GLN A 234 -13.38 -5.00 -3.28
CA GLN A 234 -13.97 -6.14 -2.58
C GLN A 234 -12.92 -7.21 -2.28
N TYR A 235 -12.03 -7.51 -3.23
CA TYR A 235 -10.96 -8.50 -3.07
C TYR A 235 -10.00 -8.13 -1.93
N LEU A 236 -9.66 -6.86 -1.77
CA LEU A 236 -8.82 -6.37 -0.67
C LEU A 236 -9.43 -6.65 0.73
N ARG A 237 -10.77 -6.79 0.81
CA ARG A 237 -11.47 -7.15 2.05
C ARG A 237 -11.58 -8.67 2.27
N SER A 238 -11.20 -9.48 1.30
CA SER A 238 -11.27 -10.95 1.37
C SER A 238 -10.27 -11.51 2.38
N ASP A 239 -10.53 -12.69 2.90
CA ASP A 239 -9.62 -13.38 3.81
C ASP A 239 -8.28 -13.73 3.15
N LYS A 240 -8.27 -13.98 1.84
CA LYS A 240 -7.04 -14.21 1.07
C LYS A 240 -6.15 -12.97 1.04
N ALA A 241 -6.70 -11.81 0.65
CA ALA A 241 -5.94 -10.57 0.67
C ALA A 241 -5.47 -10.21 2.09
N LYS A 242 -6.32 -10.39 3.09
CA LYS A 242 -5.97 -10.20 4.51
C LYS A 242 -4.84 -11.12 4.97
N ALA A 243 -4.82 -12.37 4.54
CA ALA A 243 -3.73 -13.31 4.85
C ALA A 243 -2.41 -12.83 4.24
N VAL A 244 -2.42 -12.37 2.98
CA VAL A 244 -1.24 -11.76 2.34
C VAL A 244 -0.80 -10.53 3.13
N ILE A 245 -1.70 -9.61 3.45
CA ILE A 245 -1.38 -8.38 4.20
C ILE A 245 -0.69 -8.71 5.53
N ARG A 246 -1.26 -9.64 6.31
CA ARG A 246 -0.65 -10.08 7.58
C ARG A 246 0.72 -10.72 7.41
N SER A 247 0.96 -11.50 6.34
CA SER A 247 2.25 -12.15 6.09
C SER A 247 3.41 -11.15 5.88
N PHE A 248 3.09 -9.93 5.46
CA PHE A 248 4.03 -8.80 5.36
C PHE A 248 4.10 -7.94 6.63
N GLY A 249 3.57 -8.40 7.78
CA GLY A 249 3.71 -7.74 9.07
C GLY A 249 2.75 -6.59 9.35
N TYR A 250 1.72 -6.42 8.53
CA TYR A 250 0.63 -5.46 8.80
C TYR A 250 -0.36 -6.00 9.82
N GLU A 251 -0.98 -5.08 10.56
CA GLU A 251 -2.19 -5.32 11.35
C GLU A 251 -3.43 -4.94 10.53
N LEU A 252 -4.59 -5.53 10.90
CA LEU A 252 -5.88 -5.32 10.23
C LEU A 252 -6.93 -4.83 11.21
#